data_35ea8c2860f12ca42e1be5d21600cdb4
#
_entry.id   35ea8c2860f12ca42e1be5d21600cdb4
#
_cell.length_a   1.000
_cell.length_b   1.000
_cell.length_c   1.000
_cell.angle_alpha   90.00
_cell.angle_beta   90.00
_cell.angle_gamma   90.00
#
_symmetry.space_group_name_H-M   'P 1'
#
loop_
_entity.id
_entity.type
_entity.pdbx_description
1 polymer ?
#
loop_
_entity_poly.entity_id
_entity_poly.type
_entity_poly.pdbx_seq_one_letter_code
_entity_poly.pdbx_strand_id
1 'polypeptide(L)'
;MYVQKIFEDCKRELGIRRSIEVLQGYRIQIPMTAGILKPCVFLPVEDMEEEQLKTCIYHELTHYKKHDIFWNYIACLMVCIHWYCPWIRTVFRKNDEWSEVICDLSAIGYVGSAKRYFTTIFEMSQKSQGIKAYRAACLFESQDSLEQRIYYAMMYRKQKKIKYAAVIAMTVIFCGMSVTSTLAAGKGYQKAYTKWVQETEVEIEEPDDEEEERISYEEKTGVLGNDKSE
;
A
#
# COMPACT_ATOMS: atom_id res chain seq x y z
N MET A 1 -10.13 -31.12 -17.62
CA MET A 1 -11.37 -30.78 -18.34
C MET A 1 -12.51 -30.34 -17.40
N TYR A 2 -12.76 -31.03 -16.29
CA TYR A 2 -13.82 -30.71 -15.32
C TYR A 2 -13.58 -29.37 -14.59
N VAL A 3 -12.41 -29.18 -13.98
CA VAL A 3 -12.03 -27.95 -13.28
C VAL A 3 -12.06 -26.72 -14.19
N GLN A 4 -11.58 -26.87 -15.43
CA GLN A 4 -11.60 -25.78 -16.41
C GLN A 4 -13.03 -25.32 -16.72
N LYS A 5 -13.97 -26.24 -16.83
CA LYS A 5 -15.38 -25.90 -17.09
C LYS A 5 -15.97 -25.08 -15.93
N ILE A 6 -15.79 -25.56 -14.69
CA ILE A 6 -16.27 -24.85 -13.48
C ILE A 6 -15.63 -23.45 -13.40
N PHE A 7 -14.34 -23.35 -13.70
CA PHE A 7 -13.63 -22.09 -13.67
C PHE A 7 -14.21 -21.09 -14.68
N GLU A 8 -14.44 -21.51 -15.93
CA GLU A 8 -15.01 -20.63 -16.96
C GLU A 8 -16.45 -20.22 -16.62
N ASP A 9 -17.23 -21.09 -15.97
CA ASP A 9 -18.57 -20.77 -15.51
C ASP A 9 -18.52 -19.71 -14.42
N CYS A 10 -17.71 -19.88 -13.37
CA CYS A 10 -17.51 -18.87 -12.31
C CYS A 10 -16.99 -17.54 -12.85
N LYS A 11 -16.04 -17.59 -13.80
CA LYS A 11 -15.49 -16.41 -14.46
C LYS A 11 -16.58 -15.62 -15.21
N ARG A 12 -17.46 -16.32 -15.89
CA ARG A 12 -18.60 -15.74 -16.63
C ARG A 12 -19.59 -15.08 -15.67
N GLU A 13 -19.91 -15.73 -14.55
CA GLU A 13 -20.81 -15.18 -13.53
C GLU A 13 -20.23 -13.90 -12.88
N LEU A 14 -18.91 -13.84 -12.71
CA LEU A 14 -18.21 -12.65 -12.23
C LEU A 14 -18.09 -11.53 -13.30
N GLY A 15 -18.45 -11.80 -14.55
CA GLY A 15 -18.35 -10.85 -15.66
C GLY A 15 -16.92 -10.61 -16.13
N ILE A 16 -15.98 -11.54 -15.88
CA ILE A 16 -14.58 -11.43 -16.28
C ILE A 16 -14.42 -11.94 -17.71
N ARG A 17 -14.07 -11.03 -18.63
CA ARG A 17 -13.91 -11.35 -20.07
C ARG A 17 -12.49 -11.73 -20.46
N ARG A 18 -11.50 -11.33 -19.64
CA ARG A 18 -10.08 -11.59 -19.92
C ARG A 18 -9.77 -13.08 -19.80
N SER A 19 -8.86 -13.57 -20.65
CA SER A 19 -8.31 -14.91 -20.48
C SER A 19 -7.47 -14.99 -19.22
N ILE A 20 -7.76 -15.97 -18.38
CA ILE A 20 -7.01 -16.30 -17.16
C ILE A 20 -6.66 -17.78 -17.26
N GLU A 21 -5.40 -18.10 -17.09
CA GLU A 21 -4.93 -19.47 -17.09
C GLU A 21 -5.23 -20.14 -15.75
N VAL A 22 -5.59 -21.42 -15.77
CA VAL A 22 -5.76 -22.24 -14.56
C VAL A 22 -4.71 -23.34 -14.60
N LEU A 23 -3.89 -23.36 -13.56
CA LEU A 23 -2.86 -24.37 -13.38
C LEU A 23 -3.14 -25.18 -12.12
N GLN A 24 -3.03 -26.49 -12.22
CA GLN A 24 -3.11 -27.40 -11.09
C GLN A 24 -1.73 -27.99 -10.80
N GLY A 25 -1.38 -28.11 -9.51
CA GLY A 25 -0.10 -28.63 -9.11
C GLY A 25 -0.15 -29.36 -7.77
N TYR A 26 0.55 -30.50 -7.67
CA TYR A 26 0.66 -31.28 -6.42
C TYR A 26 1.38 -30.55 -5.29
N ARG A 27 2.17 -29.51 -5.60
CA ARG A 27 2.86 -28.68 -4.62
C ARG A 27 2.02 -27.48 -4.16
N ILE A 28 0.90 -27.25 -4.83
CA ILE A 28 -0.03 -26.15 -4.51
C ILE A 28 -1.00 -26.71 -3.49
N GLN A 29 -1.01 -26.17 -2.29
CA GLN A 29 -1.90 -26.64 -1.21
C GLN A 29 -3.06 -25.68 -0.96
N ILE A 30 -2.89 -24.43 -1.36
CA ILE A 30 -3.91 -23.38 -1.23
C ILE A 30 -4.11 -22.77 -2.61
N PRO A 31 -5.37 -22.51 -3.01
CA PRO A 31 -5.66 -21.69 -4.18
C PRO A 31 -4.94 -20.36 -4.09
N MET A 32 -4.45 -19.85 -5.21
CA MET A 32 -3.82 -18.53 -5.27
C MET A 32 -3.91 -17.94 -6.66
N THR A 33 -4.00 -16.62 -6.73
CA THR A 33 -3.96 -15.87 -7.99
C THR A 33 -2.63 -15.13 -8.10
N ALA A 34 -1.98 -15.20 -9.26
CA ALA A 34 -0.73 -14.51 -9.54
C ALA A 34 -0.71 -13.91 -10.95
N GLY A 35 0.19 -12.93 -11.15
CA GLY A 35 0.45 -12.30 -12.42
C GLY A 35 -0.47 -11.11 -12.75
N ILE A 36 0.14 -9.97 -13.10
CA ILE A 36 -0.59 -8.75 -13.52
C ILE A 36 -0.87 -8.78 -15.02
N LEU A 37 0.16 -9.02 -15.81
CA LEU A 37 0.07 -9.00 -17.27
C LEU A 37 -0.52 -10.29 -17.85
N LYS A 38 -0.16 -11.44 -17.27
CA LYS A 38 -0.69 -12.76 -17.60
C LYS A 38 -1.24 -13.38 -16.32
N PRO A 39 -2.49 -13.12 -15.99
CA PRO A 39 -3.10 -13.64 -14.78
C PRO A 39 -3.25 -15.16 -14.85
N CYS A 40 -2.90 -15.80 -13.76
CA CYS A 40 -3.02 -17.24 -13.60
C CYS A 40 -3.58 -17.56 -12.22
N VAL A 41 -4.48 -18.53 -12.16
CA VAL A 41 -5.01 -19.08 -10.90
C VAL A 41 -4.41 -20.46 -10.70
N PHE A 42 -3.79 -20.66 -9.57
CA PHE A 42 -3.21 -21.93 -9.15
C PHE A 42 -4.19 -22.63 -8.23
N LEU A 43 -4.45 -23.90 -8.52
CA LEU A 43 -5.35 -24.73 -7.73
C LEU A 43 -4.62 -26.03 -7.29
N PRO A 44 -4.90 -26.55 -6.11
CA PRO A 44 -4.39 -27.86 -5.71
C PRO A 44 -4.97 -28.98 -6.61
N VAL A 45 -4.25 -30.05 -6.72
CA VAL A 45 -4.69 -31.27 -7.48
C VAL A 45 -5.59 -32.17 -6.64
N GLU A 46 -5.83 -31.82 -5.38
CA GLU A 46 -6.71 -32.60 -4.51
C GLU A 46 -8.15 -32.70 -5.05
N ASP A 47 -8.80 -33.84 -4.80
CA ASP A 47 -10.22 -33.99 -5.04
C ASP A 47 -11.03 -33.12 -4.07
N MET A 48 -11.47 -31.99 -4.58
CA MET A 48 -12.40 -31.09 -3.90
C MET A 48 -13.81 -31.33 -4.41
N GLU A 49 -14.77 -31.23 -3.51
CA GLU A 49 -16.17 -31.19 -3.92
C GLU A 49 -16.41 -29.97 -4.82
N GLU A 50 -17.35 -30.11 -5.76
CA GLU A 50 -17.65 -29.03 -6.71
C GLU A 50 -17.95 -27.69 -6.03
N GLU A 51 -18.67 -27.73 -4.91
CA GLU A 51 -19.01 -26.53 -4.14
C GLU A 51 -17.80 -25.90 -3.45
N GLN A 52 -16.89 -26.73 -2.94
CA GLN A 52 -15.62 -26.25 -2.36
C GLN A 52 -14.75 -25.62 -3.44
N LEU A 53 -14.64 -26.26 -4.60
CA LEU A 53 -13.89 -25.75 -5.73
C LEU A 53 -14.45 -24.40 -6.23
N LYS A 54 -15.78 -24.28 -6.37
CA LYS A 54 -16.45 -23.03 -6.72
C LYS A 54 -16.17 -21.93 -5.70
N THR A 55 -16.23 -22.26 -4.41
CA THR A 55 -15.95 -21.32 -3.33
C THR A 55 -14.55 -20.72 -3.45
N CYS A 56 -13.54 -21.57 -3.66
CA CYS A 56 -12.16 -21.16 -3.86
C CYS A 56 -12.00 -20.31 -5.13
N ILE A 57 -12.59 -20.74 -6.24
CA ILE A 57 -12.53 -20.02 -7.51
C ILE A 57 -13.17 -18.62 -7.39
N TYR A 58 -14.33 -18.49 -6.75
CA TYR A 58 -14.96 -17.18 -6.55
C TYR A 58 -14.10 -16.26 -5.71
N HIS A 59 -13.45 -16.78 -4.67
CA HIS A 59 -12.53 -16.01 -3.85
C HIS A 59 -11.35 -15.48 -4.68
N GLU A 60 -10.64 -16.37 -5.37
CA GLU A 60 -9.49 -16.03 -6.19
C GLU A 60 -9.81 -15.07 -7.35
N LEU A 61 -10.90 -15.32 -8.05
CA LEU A 61 -11.35 -14.45 -9.13
C LEU A 61 -11.82 -13.08 -8.62
N THR A 62 -12.25 -12.98 -7.37
CA THR A 62 -12.60 -11.71 -6.76
C THR A 62 -11.36 -10.86 -6.52
N HIS A 63 -10.25 -11.42 -6.03
CA HIS A 63 -8.95 -10.75 -5.93
C HIS A 63 -8.50 -10.21 -7.29
N TYR A 64 -8.59 -11.04 -8.32
CA TYR A 64 -8.28 -10.61 -9.67
C TYR A 64 -9.16 -9.43 -10.13
N LYS A 65 -10.48 -9.52 -9.92
CA LYS A 65 -11.45 -8.48 -10.35
C LYS A 65 -11.22 -7.15 -9.64
N LYS A 66 -10.72 -7.17 -8.41
CA LYS A 66 -10.39 -5.96 -7.62
C LYS A 66 -9.00 -5.42 -7.88
N HIS A 67 -8.21 -6.11 -8.69
CA HIS A 67 -6.82 -5.76 -8.94
C HIS A 67 -5.94 -5.77 -7.69
N ASP A 68 -6.22 -6.65 -6.72
CA ASP A 68 -5.50 -6.73 -5.46
C ASP A 68 -4.01 -6.99 -5.66
N ILE A 69 -3.65 -7.82 -6.64
CA ILE A 69 -2.24 -8.07 -7.01
C ILE A 69 -1.52 -6.76 -7.38
N PHE A 70 -2.16 -5.91 -8.17
CA PHE A 70 -1.58 -4.62 -8.56
C PHE A 70 -1.41 -3.70 -7.34
N TRP A 71 -2.43 -3.61 -6.49
CA TRP A 71 -2.37 -2.80 -5.28
C TRP A 71 -1.31 -3.30 -4.29
N ASN A 72 -1.11 -4.61 -4.18
CA ASN A 72 -0.06 -5.20 -3.35
C ASN A 72 1.35 -4.85 -3.85
N TYR A 73 1.58 -4.77 -5.17
CA TYR A 73 2.85 -4.26 -5.71
C TYR A 73 3.07 -2.78 -5.37
N ILE A 74 2.03 -1.95 -5.49
CA ILE A 74 2.11 -0.53 -5.09
C ILE A 74 2.39 -0.42 -3.58
N ALA A 75 1.72 -1.22 -2.76
CA ALA A 75 1.95 -1.28 -1.32
C ALA A 75 3.40 -1.65 -0.99
N CYS A 76 3.94 -2.68 -1.64
CA CYS A 76 5.32 -3.11 -1.47
C CYS A 76 6.32 -2.01 -1.86
N LEU A 77 6.09 -1.32 -2.98
CA LEU A 77 6.89 -0.18 -3.40
C LEU A 77 6.86 0.96 -2.37
N MET A 78 5.67 1.28 -1.85
CA MET A 78 5.53 2.31 -0.82
C MET A 78 6.24 1.95 0.48
N VAL A 79 6.20 0.67 0.89
CA VAL A 79 6.97 0.18 2.05
C VAL A 79 8.48 0.31 1.81
N CYS A 80 8.95 0.02 0.60
CA CYS A 80 10.36 0.17 0.25
C CYS A 80 10.81 1.63 0.27
N ILE A 81 10.01 2.55 -0.28
CA ILE A 81 10.32 3.99 -0.29
C ILE A 81 10.30 4.56 1.14
N HIS A 82 9.31 4.17 1.95
CA HIS A 82 9.12 4.68 3.31
C HIS A 82 9.62 3.69 4.37
N TRP A 83 10.70 2.96 4.08
CA TRP A 83 11.24 1.92 4.97
C TRP A 83 11.55 2.43 6.39
N TYR A 84 11.86 3.70 6.53
CA TYR A 84 12.15 4.39 7.79
C TYR A 84 10.89 4.65 8.64
N CYS A 85 9.69 4.53 8.08
CA CYS A 85 8.43 4.78 8.77
C CYS A 85 7.80 3.46 9.25
N PRO A 86 7.83 3.14 10.56
CA PRO A 86 7.30 1.87 11.05
C PRO A 86 5.79 1.73 10.86
N TRP A 87 5.07 2.84 10.81
CA TRP A 87 3.61 2.87 10.66
C TRP A 87 3.14 2.43 9.28
N ILE A 88 3.97 2.60 8.24
CA ILE A 88 3.60 2.26 6.86
C ILE A 88 3.25 0.78 6.73
N ARG A 89 4.03 -0.11 7.37
CA ARG A 89 3.77 -1.55 7.37
C ARG A 89 2.46 -1.90 8.04
N THR A 90 2.13 -1.21 9.15
CA THR A 90 0.86 -1.41 9.87
C THR A 90 -0.33 -1.00 9.03
N VAL A 91 -0.23 0.14 8.31
CA VAL A 91 -1.28 0.62 7.41
C VAL A 91 -1.53 -0.41 6.30
N PHE A 92 -0.48 -0.89 5.64
CA PHE A 92 -0.64 -1.86 4.55
C PHE A 92 -1.15 -3.22 5.03
N ARG A 93 -0.70 -3.70 6.19
CA ARG A 93 -1.25 -4.92 6.79
C ARG A 93 -2.76 -4.79 7.05
N LYS A 94 -3.20 -3.66 7.57
CA LYS A 94 -4.62 -3.40 7.79
C LYS A 94 -5.40 -3.30 6.48
N ASN A 95 -4.82 -2.71 5.44
CA ASN A 95 -5.41 -2.67 4.12
C ASN A 95 -5.60 -4.08 3.54
N ASP A 96 -4.59 -4.93 3.70
CA ASP A 96 -4.62 -6.33 3.25
C ASP A 96 -5.71 -7.13 3.98
N GLU A 97 -5.79 -7.04 5.31
CA GLU A 97 -6.85 -7.64 6.12
C GLU A 97 -8.25 -7.21 5.64
N TRP A 98 -8.44 -5.93 5.31
CA TRP A 98 -9.71 -5.43 4.79
C TRP A 98 -9.99 -5.91 3.35
N SER A 99 -8.97 -6.03 2.51
CA SER A 99 -9.10 -6.59 1.17
C SER A 99 -9.65 -8.02 1.23
N GLU A 100 -9.11 -8.85 2.13
CA GLU A 100 -9.61 -10.20 2.38
C GLU A 100 -11.10 -10.22 2.79
N VAL A 101 -11.49 -9.39 3.77
CA VAL A 101 -12.90 -9.29 4.20
C VAL A 101 -13.83 -8.91 3.05
N ILE A 102 -13.40 -7.98 2.19
CA ILE A 102 -14.21 -7.55 1.05
C ILE A 102 -14.27 -8.64 -0.03
N CYS A 103 -13.21 -9.42 -0.21
CA CYS A 103 -13.22 -10.59 -1.10
C CYS A 103 -14.13 -11.67 -0.59
N ASP A 104 -14.08 -11.98 0.70
CA ASP A 104 -14.99 -12.91 1.35
C ASP A 104 -16.46 -12.52 1.15
N LEU A 105 -16.82 -11.29 1.47
CA LEU A 105 -18.19 -10.78 1.32
C LEU A 105 -18.68 -10.86 -0.13
N SER A 106 -17.80 -10.61 -1.08
CA SER A 106 -18.13 -10.70 -2.50
C SER A 106 -18.34 -12.16 -2.91
N ALA A 107 -17.44 -13.07 -2.52
CA ALA A 107 -17.52 -14.49 -2.82
C ALA A 107 -18.75 -15.14 -2.16
N ILE A 108 -19.09 -14.78 -0.91
CA ILE A 108 -20.30 -15.22 -0.21
C ILE A 108 -21.55 -14.86 -1.02
N GLY A 109 -21.56 -13.72 -1.71
CA GLY A 109 -22.67 -13.30 -2.57
C GLY A 109 -22.95 -14.30 -3.71
N TYR A 110 -21.92 -14.96 -4.23
CA TYR A 110 -22.03 -15.97 -5.29
C TYR A 110 -22.29 -17.38 -4.72
N VAL A 111 -21.67 -17.74 -3.60
CA VAL A 111 -21.86 -19.03 -2.93
C VAL A 111 -23.26 -19.13 -2.27
N GLY A 112 -23.85 -17.99 -1.92
CA GLY A 112 -25.20 -17.91 -1.33
C GLY A 112 -25.28 -18.25 0.16
N SER A 113 -24.24 -18.78 0.79
CA SER A 113 -24.20 -19.16 2.20
C SER A 113 -22.86 -18.81 2.86
N ALA A 114 -22.90 -17.88 3.82
CA ALA A 114 -21.73 -17.51 4.59
C ALA A 114 -21.17 -18.68 5.42
N LYS A 115 -22.05 -19.50 6.00
CA LYS A 115 -21.64 -20.67 6.78
C LYS A 115 -20.83 -21.64 5.91
N ARG A 116 -21.35 -22.01 4.74
CA ARG A 116 -20.69 -22.93 3.81
C ARG A 116 -19.35 -22.33 3.35
N TYR A 117 -19.34 -21.08 2.97
CA TYR A 117 -18.13 -20.36 2.57
C TYR A 117 -17.03 -20.46 3.62
N PHE A 118 -17.29 -20.03 4.85
CA PHE A 118 -16.29 -20.02 5.90
C PHE A 118 -15.89 -21.43 6.37
N THR A 119 -16.79 -22.42 6.31
CA THR A 119 -16.42 -23.82 6.56
C THR A 119 -15.39 -24.30 5.54
N THR A 120 -15.60 -24.04 4.24
CA THR A 120 -14.63 -24.38 3.19
C THR A 120 -13.29 -23.69 3.39
N ILE A 121 -13.28 -22.36 3.64
CA ILE A 121 -12.03 -21.60 3.86
C ILE A 121 -11.29 -22.12 5.10
N PHE A 122 -12.01 -22.47 6.16
CA PHE A 122 -11.42 -23.03 7.38
C PHE A 122 -10.77 -24.39 7.13
N GLU A 123 -11.45 -25.31 6.44
CA GLU A 123 -10.90 -26.62 6.06
C GLU A 123 -9.63 -26.47 5.21
N MET A 124 -9.64 -25.56 4.24
CA MET A 124 -8.47 -25.27 3.42
C MET A 124 -7.31 -24.69 4.25
N SER A 125 -7.60 -23.80 5.20
CA SER A 125 -6.57 -23.21 6.07
C SER A 125 -5.92 -24.24 7.00
N GLN A 126 -6.69 -25.23 7.48
CA GLN A 126 -6.14 -26.32 8.29
C GLN A 126 -5.19 -27.22 7.51
N LYS A 127 -5.53 -27.56 6.27
CA LYS A 127 -4.65 -28.33 5.37
C LYS A 127 -3.30 -27.63 5.12
N SER A 128 -3.30 -26.30 5.10
CA SER A 128 -2.12 -25.48 4.84
C SER A 128 -1.15 -25.33 6.03
N GLN A 129 -1.56 -25.68 7.24
CA GLN A 129 -0.74 -25.48 8.45
C GLN A 129 0.58 -26.26 8.47
N GLY A 130 0.75 -27.27 7.60
CA GLY A 130 1.99 -28.04 7.46
C GLY A 130 3.18 -27.27 6.84
N ILE A 131 2.95 -26.10 6.20
CA ILE A 131 3.98 -25.39 5.44
C ILE A 131 4.19 -23.97 5.96
N LYS A 132 4.89 -23.84 7.07
CA LYS A 132 5.32 -22.55 7.62
C LYS A 132 6.24 -21.76 6.69
N ALA A 133 6.97 -22.42 5.79
CA ALA A 133 7.94 -21.80 4.89
C ALA A 133 7.29 -20.99 3.75
N TYR A 134 6.13 -21.38 3.26
CA TYR A 134 5.43 -20.67 2.18
C TYR A 134 4.73 -19.40 2.67
N ARG A 135 4.29 -19.40 3.93
CA ARG A 135 3.70 -18.23 4.61
C ARG A 135 4.68 -17.06 4.80
N ALA A 136 5.98 -17.34 4.83
CA ALA A 136 7.01 -16.28 4.92
C ALA A 136 7.17 -15.48 3.63
N ALA A 137 6.74 -16.04 2.49
CA ALA A 137 6.74 -15.34 1.20
C ALA A 137 5.45 -14.52 0.97
N CYS A 138 4.33 -14.97 1.56
CA CYS A 138 3.09 -14.20 1.65
C CYS A 138 3.17 -13.40 2.96
N LEU A 139 3.64 -12.18 2.90
CA LEU A 139 4.16 -11.38 4.00
C LEU A 139 3.23 -11.18 5.23
N PHE A 140 1.97 -11.66 5.26
CA PHE A 140 1.01 -11.17 6.25
C PHE A 140 -0.07 -12.14 6.77
N GLU A 141 -0.08 -13.42 6.45
CA GLU A 141 -1.17 -14.27 6.94
C GLU A 141 -0.86 -14.92 8.30
N SER A 142 -1.39 -14.32 9.38
CA SER A 142 -1.42 -14.92 10.72
C SER A 142 -2.72 -15.73 10.93
N GLN A 143 -2.66 -16.72 11.81
CA GLN A 143 -3.80 -17.60 12.17
C GLN A 143 -4.97 -16.82 12.81
N ASP A 144 -4.68 -15.65 13.41
CA ASP A 144 -5.67 -14.72 13.97
C ASP A 144 -6.52 -14.01 12.89
N SER A 145 -6.12 -14.11 11.62
CA SER A 145 -6.78 -13.39 10.54
C SER A 145 -8.15 -13.99 10.19
N LEU A 146 -8.32 -15.29 10.26
CA LEU A 146 -9.60 -15.93 9.87
C LEU A 146 -10.74 -15.61 10.84
N GLU A 147 -10.49 -15.62 12.15
CA GLU A 147 -11.49 -15.21 13.14
C GLU A 147 -11.89 -13.75 12.96
N GLN A 148 -10.91 -12.88 12.70
CA GLN A 148 -11.17 -11.48 12.39
C GLN A 148 -11.96 -11.32 11.09
N ARG A 149 -11.64 -12.06 10.03
CA ARG A 149 -12.38 -12.07 8.77
C ARG A 149 -13.85 -12.45 8.98
N ILE A 150 -14.10 -13.51 9.73
CA ILE A 150 -15.47 -13.95 10.08
C ILE A 150 -16.19 -12.86 10.89
N TYR A 151 -15.55 -12.32 11.90
CA TYR A 151 -16.12 -11.26 12.74
C TYR A 151 -16.47 -10.02 11.90
N TYR A 152 -15.55 -9.51 11.10
CA TYR A 152 -15.80 -8.35 10.26
C TYR A 152 -16.83 -8.60 9.17
N ALA A 153 -16.85 -9.79 8.56
CA ALA A 153 -17.85 -10.14 7.57
C ALA A 153 -19.27 -10.17 8.17
N MET A 154 -19.42 -10.66 9.40
CA MET A 154 -20.69 -10.63 10.11
C MET A 154 -21.11 -9.20 10.51
N MET A 155 -20.16 -8.39 10.97
CA MET A 155 -20.40 -6.99 11.33
C MET A 155 -20.75 -6.12 10.12
N TYR A 156 -20.02 -6.29 9.01
CA TYR A 156 -20.25 -5.51 7.78
C TYR A 156 -21.66 -5.74 7.20
N ARG A 157 -22.18 -6.96 7.29
CA ARG A 157 -23.54 -7.28 6.85
C ARG A 157 -24.60 -6.47 7.61
N LYS A 158 -24.29 -5.97 8.80
CA LYS A 158 -25.17 -5.18 9.69
C LYS A 158 -25.06 -3.68 9.46
N GLN A 159 -23.99 -3.19 8.80
CA GLN A 159 -23.77 -1.76 8.61
C GLN A 159 -24.57 -1.21 7.41
N LYS A 160 -25.20 -0.05 7.64
CA LYS A 160 -25.82 0.74 6.56
C LYS A 160 -24.72 1.24 5.61
N LYS A 161 -25.00 1.22 4.32
CA LYS A 161 -24.10 1.76 3.27
C LYS A 161 -23.65 3.18 3.64
N ILE A 162 -22.37 3.35 3.93
CA ILE A 162 -21.75 4.66 4.08
C ILE A 162 -21.90 5.37 2.74
N LYS A 163 -22.44 6.58 2.74
CA LYS A 163 -22.56 7.37 1.51
C LYS A 163 -21.16 7.76 1.05
N TYR A 164 -20.71 7.23 -0.06
CA TYR A 164 -19.40 7.55 -0.66
C TYR A 164 -19.14 9.05 -0.77
N ALA A 165 -20.21 9.85 -0.99
CA ALA A 165 -20.15 11.30 -1.01
C ALA A 165 -19.59 11.90 0.30
N ALA A 166 -19.95 11.34 1.46
CA ALA A 166 -19.42 11.82 2.75
C ALA A 166 -17.90 11.50 2.89
N VAL A 167 -17.48 10.33 2.45
CA VAL A 167 -16.05 9.95 2.47
C VAL A 167 -15.25 10.85 1.55
N ILE A 168 -15.72 11.08 0.31
CA ILE A 168 -15.07 11.97 -0.65
C ILE A 168 -14.98 13.39 -0.08
N ALA A 169 -16.08 13.92 0.48
CA ALA A 169 -16.09 15.25 1.09
C ALA A 169 -15.07 15.38 2.22
N MET A 170 -15.01 14.41 3.13
CA MET A 170 -14.00 14.38 4.21
C MET A 170 -12.57 14.34 3.68
N THR A 171 -12.30 13.54 2.65
CA THR A 171 -10.98 13.46 2.03
C THR A 171 -10.57 14.79 1.39
N VAL A 172 -11.49 15.43 0.65
CA VAL A 172 -11.24 16.74 0.05
C VAL A 172 -10.95 17.82 1.11
N ILE A 173 -11.74 17.83 2.20
CA ILE A 173 -11.52 18.76 3.31
C ILE A 173 -10.15 18.54 3.95
N PHE A 174 -9.78 17.28 4.22
CA PHE A 174 -8.50 16.95 4.82
C PHE A 174 -7.31 17.34 3.91
N CYS A 175 -7.41 17.05 2.61
CA CYS A 175 -6.40 17.46 1.62
C CYS A 175 -6.32 19.00 1.51
N GLY A 176 -7.46 19.69 1.53
CA GLY A 176 -7.51 21.16 1.51
C GLY A 176 -6.83 21.77 2.73
N MET A 177 -7.09 21.23 3.93
CA MET A 177 -6.44 21.70 5.16
C MET A 177 -4.93 21.46 5.17
N SER A 178 -4.47 20.33 4.65
CA SER A 178 -3.03 20.05 4.59
C SER A 178 -2.31 21.00 3.63
N VAL A 179 -2.89 21.30 2.46
CA VAL A 179 -2.32 22.26 1.51
C VAL A 179 -2.27 23.68 2.11
N THR A 180 -3.36 24.14 2.72
CA THR A 180 -3.39 25.48 3.35
C THR A 180 -2.41 25.61 4.51
N SER A 181 -2.24 24.56 5.32
CA SER A 181 -1.24 24.50 6.39
C SER A 181 0.19 24.61 5.85
N THR A 182 0.50 23.88 4.77
CA THR A 182 1.82 23.94 4.14
C THR A 182 2.13 25.32 3.55
N LEU A 183 1.14 25.94 2.89
CA LEU A 183 1.29 27.29 2.33
C LEU A 183 1.45 28.35 3.43
N ALA A 184 0.73 28.23 4.54
CA ALA A 184 0.87 29.13 5.68
C ALA A 184 2.26 29.01 6.34
N ALA A 185 2.75 27.78 6.53
CA ALA A 185 4.09 27.53 7.05
C ALA A 185 5.18 28.08 6.12
N GLY A 186 5.02 27.91 4.80
CA GLY A 186 5.95 28.46 3.80
C GLY A 186 6.06 29.98 3.85
N LYS A 187 4.93 30.69 3.98
CA LYS A 187 4.91 32.16 4.14
C LYS A 187 5.55 32.61 5.46
N GLY A 188 5.34 31.86 6.54
CA GLY A 188 5.97 32.12 7.83
C GLY A 188 7.49 31.98 7.76
N TYR A 189 7.97 30.91 7.11
CA TYR A 189 9.41 30.69 6.90
C TYR A 189 10.04 31.79 6.04
N GLN A 190 9.42 32.19 4.94
CA GLN A 190 9.93 33.28 4.09
C GLN A 190 10.03 34.60 4.85
N LYS A 191 9.00 34.94 5.65
CA LYS A 191 9.03 36.16 6.47
C LYS A 191 10.13 36.14 7.53
N ALA A 192 10.36 35.00 8.16
CA ALA A 192 11.45 34.83 9.12
C ALA A 192 12.83 34.91 8.44
N TYR A 193 12.98 34.30 7.26
CA TYR A 193 14.22 34.33 6.50
C TYR A 193 14.56 35.76 6.01
N THR A 194 13.61 36.50 5.45
CA THR A 194 13.83 37.87 5.02
C THR A 194 14.18 38.79 6.19
N LYS A 195 13.57 38.59 7.35
CA LYS A 195 13.93 39.36 8.56
C LYS A 195 15.34 39.04 9.03
N TRP A 196 15.75 37.78 9.03
CA TRP A 196 17.09 37.35 9.39
C TRP A 196 18.16 37.92 8.44
N VAL A 197 17.91 37.89 7.11
CA VAL A 197 18.80 38.49 6.12
C VAL A 197 18.94 40.00 6.35
N GLN A 198 17.85 40.73 6.58
CA GLN A 198 17.90 42.18 6.86
C GLN A 198 18.65 42.51 8.15
N GLU A 199 18.49 41.70 9.19
CA GLU A 199 19.23 41.88 10.46
C GLU A 199 20.75 41.60 10.27
N THR A 200 21.12 40.71 9.35
CA THR A 200 22.52 40.35 9.09
C THR A 200 23.19 41.33 8.15
N GLU A 201 22.48 41.94 7.19
CA GLU A 201 23.00 42.97 6.29
C GLU A 201 23.29 44.31 6.99
N VAL A 202 22.63 44.58 8.11
CA VAL A 202 22.87 45.82 8.91
C VAL A 202 24.19 45.75 9.71
N GLU A 203 24.80 44.57 9.83
CA GLU A 203 26.04 44.36 10.59
C GLU A 203 27.32 44.47 9.73
N ILE A 204 27.17 44.68 8.42
CA ILE A 204 28.30 45.02 7.55
C ILE A 204 28.41 46.54 7.60
N GLU A 205 29.09 47.09 8.61
CA GLU A 205 29.54 48.50 8.58
C GLU A 205 30.36 48.71 7.31
N GLU A 206 29.91 49.64 6.46
CA GLU A 206 30.77 50.11 5.39
C GLU A 206 32.05 50.64 6.05
N PRO A 207 33.24 50.23 5.56
CA PRO A 207 34.50 50.76 6.12
C PRO A 207 34.46 52.28 6.01
N ASP A 208 34.77 52.97 7.10
CA ASP A 208 34.82 54.41 7.11
C ASP A 208 35.90 54.93 6.13
N ASP A 209 35.72 56.13 5.63
CA ASP A 209 36.57 56.70 4.59
C ASP A 209 38.07 56.66 4.92
N GLU A 210 38.44 56.60 6.22
CA GLU A 210 39.82 56.46 6.71
C GLU A 210 40.38 55.04 6.51
N GLU A 211 39.54 54.01 6.56
CA GLU A 211 39.92 52.60 6.34
C GLU A 211 40.10 52.31 4.85
N GLU A 212 39.23 52.85 3.98
CA GLU A 212 39.41 52.79 2.52
C GLU A 212 40.68 53.48 2.07
N GLU A 213 41.01 54.63 2.66
CA GLU A 213 42.24 55.39 2.33
C GLU A 213 43.48 54.62 2.78
N ARG A 214 43.44 53.96 3.93
CA ARG A 214 44.53 53.10 4.43
C ARG A 214 44.73 51.86 3.54
N ILE A 215 43.70 51.19 3.16
CA ILE A 215 43.77 50.03 2.27
C ILE A 215 44.33 50.44 0.90
N SER A 216 43.87 51.54 0.34
CA SER A 216 44.40 52.13 -0.92
C SER A 216 45.84 52.49 -0.83
N TYR A 217 46.34 53.01 0.33
CA TYR A 217 47.73 53.38 0.56
C TYR A 217 48.64 52.15 0.68
N GLU A 218 48.16 51.08 1.39
CA GLU A 218 48.86 49.79 1.52
C GLU A 218 48.96 49.07 0.17
N GLU A 219 47.94 49.11 -0.66
CA GLU A 219 47.95 48.55 -2.01
C GLU A 219 48.90 49.29 -2.97
N LYS A 220 48.98 50.61 -2.86
CA LYS A 220 49.87 51.42 -3.69
C LYS A 220 51.37 51.41 -3.26
N THR A 221 51.63 51.12 -1.98
CA THR A 221 53.02 51.14 -1.45
C THR A 221 53.63 49.73 -1.42
N GLY A 222 52.88 48.70 -1.75
CA GLY A 222 53.42 47.32 -1.84
C GLY A 222 53.94 46.75 -0.52
N VAL A 223 53.46 47.28 0.61
CA VAL A 223 53.86 46.82 1.96
C VAL A 223 53.05 45.62 2.40
N LEU A 224 52.65 44.75 1.45
CA LEU A 224 52.31 43.37 1.80
C LEU A 224 53.59 42.57 1.84
N GLY A 225 54.27 42.67 2.97
CA GLY A 225 55.50 41.97 3.26
C GLY A 225 55.34 40.49 3.05
N ASN A 226 56.15 40.03 2.17
CA ASN A 226 56.50 38.63 1.95
C ASN A 226 57.10 38.08 3.27
N ASP A 227 56.32 37.48 4.11
CA ASP A 227 56.85 36.66 5.23
C ASP A 227 56.75 35.19 4.82
N LYS A 228 57.72 34.79 4.01
CA LYS A 228 58.13 33.40 3.84
C LYS A 228 59.51 33.30 4.45
N SER A 229 59.61 32.74 5.63
CA SER A 229 60.74 31.94 6.11
C SER A 229 60.54 31.56 7.58
N GLU A 230 60.45 30.41 7.82
CA GLU A 230 61.10 29.26 8.45
C GLU A 230 60.08 28.29 9.03
#